data_b200d1b986d4c86625a17cde99d61293
#
_entry.id   b200d1b986d4c86625a17cde99d61293
#
_cell.length_a   1.000
_cell.length_b   1.000
_cell.length_c   1.000
_cell.angle_alpha   90.00
_cell.angle_beta   90.00
_cell.angle_gamma   90.00
#
_symmetry.space_group_name_H-M   'P 1'
#
loop_
_entity.id
_entity.type
_entity.pdbx_description
1 polymer ?
#
loop_
_entity_poly.entity_id
_entity_poly.type
_entity_poly.pdbx_seq_one_letter_code
_entity_poly.pdbx_strand_id
1 'polypeptide(L)'
;MRISVSNVSPPHRQASYRTGNVCGTGFTLIEVLVSLTLLTIVVGSVYSTFHTVQRAINRFNGISLKYHEARTTLDFMRREIESSIFEPLLEEKSNENPTRFIIRDRDVFGKSTSALHFTAFSSQYNSVQNIQYYIEENDGHLLLFKKQGPAALSEEAYTLELIEDIESFTVETLFDGKWVRTWNAEETGAIPERIRITIEFDDNGKAVQLTEYSIPRIGTQL
;
A
#
# COMPACT_ATOMS: atom_id res chain seq x y z
N MET A 1 43.53 -46.66 99.84
CA MET A 1 43.59 -47.46 98.69
C MET A 1 43.48 -46.49 97.44
N ARG A 2 44.63 -46.19 96.81
CA ARG A 2 44.70 -45.23 95.70
C ARG A 2 44.76 -46.04 94.38
N ILE A 3 43.85 -45.79 93.56
CA ILE A 3 43.83 -46.38 92.16
C ILE A 3 44.31 -45.26 91.23
N SER A 4 45.45 -45.50 90.58
CA SER A 4 46.05 -44.65 89.58
C SER A 4 45.38 -44.95 88.22
N VAL A 5 44.85 -43.94 87.62
CA VAL A 5 44.29 -44.01 86.27
C VAL A 5 45.30 -43.43 85.28
N SER A 6 45.87 -44.28 84.47
CA SER A 6 46.79 -43.89 83.39
C SER A 6 46.03 -43.32 82.19
N ASN A 7 46.41 -42.10 81.84
CA ASN A 7 45.91 -41.36 80.70
C ASN A 7 46.61 -41.88 79.44
N VAL A 8 45.86 -42.52 78.56
CA VAL A 8 46.29 -42.91 77.18
C VAL A 8 45.80 -41.91 76.18
N SER A 9 46.75 -41.16 75.61
CA SER A 9 46.48 -40.21 74.56
C SER A 9 46.28 -40.96 73.19
N PRO A 10 45.25 -40.67 72.36
CA PRO A 10 45.09 -41.30 71.06
C PRO A 10 46.08 -40.71 70.01
N PRO A 11 46.48 -41.48 69.01
CA PRO A 11 47.42 -41.06 67.99
C PRO A 11 46.78 -40.04 67.02
N HIS A 12 47.43 -38.92 66.79
CA HIS A 12 47.10 -37.95 65.78
C HIS A 12 47.23 -38.57 64.35
N ARG A 13 46.09 -38.80 63.65
CA ARG A 13 46.11 -39.06 62.24
C ARG A 13 46.38 -37.74 61.52
N GLN A 14 47.52 -37.59 60.89
CA GLN A 14 47.84 -36.56 59.97
C GLN A 14 47.06 -36.86 58.61
N ALA A 15 46.02 -36.11 58.33
CA ALA A 15 45.36 -36.11 57.04
C ALA A 15 46.28 -35.41 56.04
N SER A 16 46.86 -36.19 55.16
CA SER A 16 47.63 -35.69 54.02
C SER A 16 46.64 -35.13 53.03
N TYR A 17 46.51 -33.81 53.00
CA TYR A 17 45.79 -33.11 51.92
C TYR A 17 46.69 -33.19 50.70
N ARG A 18 46.28 -34.09 49.75
CA ARG A 18 46.80 -34.12 48.40
C ARG A 18 46.29 -32.83 47.72
N THR A 19 47.05 -31.77 47.65
CA THR A 19 46.86 -30.65 46.77
C THR A 19 47.02 -31.19 45.32
N GLY A 20 45.90 -31.55 44.69
CA GLY A 20 45.90 -31.80 43.25
C GLY A 20 46.29 -30.50 42.56
N ASN A 21 47.48 -30.49 41.97
CA ASN A 21 47.86 -29.44 41.02
C ASN A 21 46.85 -29.49 39.85
N VAL A 22 45.87 -28.58 39.86
CA VAL A 22 45.08 -28.27 38.70
C VAL A 22 46.04 -27.57 37.75
N CYS A 23 46.59 -28.35 36.80
CA CYS A 23 47.28 -27.77 35.66
C CYS A 23 46.26 -26.88 34.91
N GLY A 24 46.32 -25.60 35.17
CA GLY A 24 45.61 -24.61 34.34
C GLY A 24 46.23 -24.67 32.96
N THR A 25 45.57 -25.36 32.03
CA THR A 25 45.87 -25.28 30.60
C THR A 25 45.50 -23.88 30.13
N GLY A 26 46.49 -23.01 30.06
CA GLY A 26 46.34 -21.67 29.45
C GLY A 26 45.98 -21.85 27.97
N PHE A 27 45.09 -20.99 27.45
CA PHE A 27 44.76 -20.93 26.03
C PHE A 27 46.00 -20.60 25.20
N THR A 28 46.17 -21.29 24.11
CA THR A 28 47.23 -20.98 23.13
C THR A 28 46.82 -19.81 22.29
N LEU A 29 47.78 -18.98 21.85
CA LEU A 29 47.53 -17.84 20.97
C LEU A 29 46.80 -18.28 19.68
N ILE A 30 47.14 -19.44 19.15
CA ILE A 30 46.52 -20.00 17.93
C ILE A 30 45.06 -20.36 18.17
N GLU A 31 44.68 -20.88 19.31
CA GLU A 31 43.32 -21.22 19.67
C GLU A 31 42.41 -19.99 19.75
N VAL A 32 42.95 -18.89 20.33
CA VAL A 32 42.24 -17.60 20.36
C VAL A 32 42.06 -17.04 18.95
N LEU A 33 43.08 -17.11 18.09
CA LEU A 33 42.99 -16.66 16.68
C LEU A 33 41.94 -17.48 15.87
N VAL A 34 41.98 -18.80 16.01
CA VAL A 34 41.01 -19.67 15.34
C VAL A 34 39.58 -19.40 15.82
N SER A 35 39.38 -19.27 17.12
CA SER A 35 38.09 -18.96 17.73
C SER A 35 37.55 -17.62 17.25
N LEU A 36 38.40 -16.59 17.18
CA LEU A 36 38.00 -15.26 16.70
C LEU A 36 37.64 -15.28 15.23
N THR A 37 38.39 -16.04 14.41
CA THR A 37 38.10 -16.19 13.00
C THR A 37 36.76 -16.89 12.76
N LEU A 38 36.51 -18.01 13.46
CA LEU A 38 35.22 -18.72 13.40
C LEU A 38 34.06 -17.82 13.85
N LEU A 39 34.25 -17.08 14.97
CA LEU A 39 33.24 -16.14 15.43
C LEU A 39 32.91 -15.07 14.39
N THR A 40 33.94 -14.52 13.75
CA THR A 40 33.77 -13.50 12.69
C THR A 40 32.99 -14.05 11.51
N ILE A 41 33.28 -15.29 11.07
CA ILE A 41 32.54 -15.95 9.98
C ILE A 41 31.06 -16.16 10.36
N VAL A 42 30.81 -16.66 11.58
CA VAL A 42 29.44 -16.90 12.07
C VAL A 42 28.66 -15.59 12.14
N VAL A 43 29.24 -14.55 12.79
CA VAL A 43 28.60 -13.24 12.92
C VAL A 43 28.37 -12.61 11.55
N GLY A 44 29.34 -12.72 10.65
CA GLY A 44 29.21 -12.22 9.24
C GLY A 44 28.08 -12.91 8.48
N SER A 45 27.94 -14.23 8.64
CA SER A 45 26.85 -14.99 7.98
C SER A 45 25.47 -14.63 8.55
N VAL A 46 25.33 -14.48 9.85
CA VAL A 46 24.09 -14.04 10.50
C VAL A 46 23.71 -12.63 10.05
N TYR A 47 24.67 -11.71 10.01
CA TYR A 47 24.46 -10.34 9.58
C TYR A 47 24.01 -10.26 8.11
N SER A 48 24.66 -11.04 7.23
CA SER A 48 24.28 -11.15 5.81
C SER A 48 22.86 -11.65 5.63
N THR A 49 22.47 -12.69 6.37
CA THR A 49 21.12 -13.24 6.35
C THR A 49 20.10 -12.22 6.84
N PHE A 50 20.40 -11.54 7.95
CA PHE A 50 19.54 -10.49 8.49
C PHE A 50 19.27 -9.38 7.47
N HIS A 51 20.32 -8.86 6.82
CA HIS A 51 20.16 -7.82 5.78
C HIS A 51 19.37 -8.29 4.57
N THR A 52 19.50 -9.57 4.19
CA THR A 52 18.74 -10.14 3.07
C THR A 52 17.26 -10.22 3.42
N VAL A 53 16.93 -10.70 4.63
CA VAL A 53 15.55 -10.76 5.12
C VAL A 53 14.95 -9.36 5.25
N GLN A 54 15.70 -8.41 5.82
CA GLN A 54 15.22 -7.03 5.97
C GLN A 54 14.88 -6.38 4.62
N ARG A 55 15.74 -6.57 3.60
CA ARG A 55 15.46 -6.08 2.23
C ARG A 55 14.22 -6.74 1.62
N ALA A 56 14.04 -8.05 1.84
CA ALA A 56 12.86 -8.76 1.37
C ALA A 56 11.56 -8.25 2.03
N ILE A 57 11.58 -8.00 3.35
CA ILE A 57 10.44 -7.46 4.09
C ILE A 57 10.10 -6.04 3.60
N ASN A 58 11.08 -5.17 3.46
CA ASN A 58 10.85 -3.79 3.02
C ASN A 58 10.24 -3.75 1.61
N ARG A 59 10.74 -4.59 0.71
CA ARG A 59 10.19 -4.73 -0.64
C ARG A 59 8.75 -5.26 -0.62
N PHE A 60 8.48 -6.29 0.15
CA PHE A 60 7.15 -6.87 0.29
C PHE A 60 6.15 -5.85 0.84
N ASN A 61 6.53 -5.08 1.87
CA ASN A 61 5.67 -4.06 2.45
C ASN A 61 5.32 -2.95 1.46
N GLY A 62 6.29 -2.46 0.68
CA GLY A 62 6.04 -1.42 -0.33
C GLY A 62 5.03 -1.88 -1.39
N ILE A 63 5.21 -3.08 -1.93
CA ILE A 63 4.30 -3.64 -2.94
C ILE A 63 2.92 -3.92 -2.36
N SER A 64 2.84 -4.53 -1.16
CA SER A 64 1.58 -4.81 -0.49
C SER A 64 0.77 -3.53 -0.24
N LEU A 65 1.45 -2.43 0.11
CA LEU A 65 0.82 -1.12 0.27
C LEU A 65 0.21 -0.63 -1.05
N LYS A 66 0.97 -0.68 -2.14
CA LYS A 66 0.50 -0.25 -3.48
C LYS A 66 -0.72 -1.05 -3.95
N TYR A 67 -0.72 -2.36 -3.74
CA TYR A 67 -1.91 -3.19 -4.00
C TYR A 67 -3.12 -2.77 -3.17
N HIS A 68 -2.90 -2.46 -1.90
CA HIS A 68 -3.98 -2.03 -1.00
C HIS A 68 -4.53 -0.66 -1.41
N GLU A 69 -3.67 0.31 -1.70
CA GLU A 69 -4.05 1.64 -2.19
C GLU A 69 -4.85 1.55 -3.49
N ALA A 70 -4.36 0.79 -4.47
CA ALA A 70 -5.04 0.63 -5.75
C ALA A 70 -6.43 -0.03 -5.60
N ARG A 71 -6.54 -1.09 -4.80
CA ARG A 71 -7.83 -1.75 -4.53
C ARG A 71 -8.80 -0.84 -3.79
N THR A 72 -8.32 -0.13 -2.77
CA THR A 72 -9.14 0.80 -1.99
C THR A 72 -9.64 1.93 -2.89
N THR A 73 -8.78 2.49 -3.72
CA THR A 73 -9.13 3.54 -4.67
C THR A 73 -10.17 3.07 -5.67
N LEU A 74 -10.00 1.87 -6.26
CA LEU A 74 -10.96 1.28 -7.18
C LEU A 74 -12.33 1.05 -6.52
N ASP A 75 -12.37 0.57 -5.27
CA ASP A 75 -13.61 0.37 -4.53
C ASP A 75 -14.31 1.70 -4.20
N PHE A 76 -13.56 2.74 -3.84
CA PHE A 76 -14.09 4.09 -3.67
C PHE A 76 -14.68 4.63 -4.97
N MET A 77 -13.94 4.56 -6.07
CA MET A 77 -14.42 5.01 -7.38
C MET A 77 -15.70 4.28 -7.80
N ARG A 78 -15.73 2.95 -7.63
CA ARG A 78 -16.92 2.15 -7.92
C ARG A 78 -18.14 2.66 -7.17
N ARG A 79 -18.04 2.85 -5.85
CA ARG A 79 -19.16 3.31 -5.00
C ARG A 79 -19.63 4.71 -5.38
N GLU A 80 -18.71 5.61 -5.67
CA GLU A 80 -19.03 6.99 -6.07
C GLU A 80 -19.69 7.02 -7.45
N ILE A 81 -19.21 6.21 -8.40
CA ILE A 81 -19.84 6.09 -9.71
C ILE A 81 -21.22 5.44 -9.60
N GLU A 82 -21.42 4.43 -8.74
CA GLU A 82 -22.74 3.84 -8.47
C GLU A 82 -23.75 4.88 -7.94
N SER A 83 -23.28 5.93 -7.26
CA SER A 83 -24.11 7.04 -6.75
C SER A 83 -24.14 8.25 -7.68
N SER A 84 -23.62 8.13 -8.89
CA SER A 84 -23.60 9.24 -9.86
C SER A 84 -25.01 9.64 -10.28
N ILE A 85 -25.17 10.95 -10.50
CA ILE A 85 -26.43 11.59 -10.85
C ILE A 85 -26.18 12.38 -12.13
N PHE A 86 -27.09 12.26 -13.09
CA PHE A 86 -27.12 13.10 -14.27
C PHE A 86 -28.57 13.48 -14.60
N GLU A 87 -28.79 14.78 -14.72
CA GLU A 87 -30.06 15.36 -15.16
C GLU A 87 -29.81 16.12 -16.46
N PRO A 88 -30.40 15.69 -17.59
CA PRO A 88 -30.25 16.42 -18.84
C PRO A 88 -30.76 17.86 -18.72
N LEU A 89 -30.00 18.82 -19.26
CA LEU A 89 -30.42 20.21 -19.32
C LEU A 89 -31.62 20.31 -20.28
N LEU A 90 -32.81 20.50 -19.75
CA LEU A 90 -33.96 20.93 -20.54
C LEU A 90 -33.84 22.43 -20.79
N GLU A 91 -34.03 22.89 -22.03
CA GLU A 91 -33.74 24.25 -22.54
C GLU A 91 -34.32 25.41 -21.73
N GLU A 92 -35.25 25.19 -20.80
CA GLU A 92 -35.91 26.26 -20.03
C GLU A 92 -35.46 26.40 -18.57
N LYS A 93 -34.62 25.51 -18.06
CA LYS A 93 -34.09 25.65 -16.69
C LYS A 93 -32.61 25.98 -16.72
N SER A 94 -32.25 27.22 -16.41
CA SER A 94 -30.89 27.56 -15.99
C SER A 94 -30.61 26.85 -14.66
N ASN A 95 -30.14 25.62 -14.72
CA ASN A 95 -29.69 24.92 -13.52
C ASN A 95 -28.44 25.63 -13.00
N GLU A 96 -28.55 26.25 -11.84
CA GLU A 96 -27.40 26.86 -11.13
C GLU A 96 -26.29 25.81 -10.87
N ASN A 97 -26.60 24.52 -10.94
CA ASN A 97 -25.70 23.41 -10.66
C ASN A 97 -25.86 22.28 -11.69
N PRO A 98 -25.21 22.40 -12.87
CA PRO A 98 -25.31 21.35 -13.89
C PRO A 98 -24.67 20.05 -13.40
N THR A 99 -25.42 18.95 -13.50
CA THR A 99 -24.88 17.61 -13.28
C THR A 99 -24.04 17.20 -14.47
N ARG A 100 -22.94 16.47 -14.24
CA ARG A 100 -21.98 16.09 -15.26
C ARG A 100 -21.63 14.61 -15.17
N PHE A 101 -21.34 14.02 -16.32
CA PHE A 101 -20.64 12.73 -16.40
C PHE A 101 -19.80 12.73 -17.68
N ILE A 102 -18.49 12.89 -17.51
CA ILE A 102 -17.55 13.06 -18.61
C ILE A 102 -16.35 12.15 -18.41
N ILE A 103 -16.03 11.33 -19.40
CA ILE A 103 -14.79 10.57 -19.50
C ILE A 103 -13.98 11.13 -20.65
N ARG A 104 -12.72 11.45 -20.41
CA ARG A 104 -11.77 11.94 -21.43
C ARG A 104 -10.58 11.02 -21.48
N ASP A 105 -10.25 10.53 -22.66
CA ASP A 105 -8.99 9.84 -22.93
C ASP A 105 -7.86 10.87 -23.02
N ARG A 106 -6.74 10.56 -22.38
CA ARG A 106 -5.55 11.40 -22.36
C ARG A 106 -4.32 10.53 -22.52
N ASP A 107 -3.29 11.11 -23.11
CA ASP A 107 -1.95 10.54 -23.13
C ASP A 107 -1.02 11.47 -22.34
N VAL A 108 -0.27 10.88 -21.42
CA VAL A 108 0.73 11.59 -20.62
C VAL A 108 2.07 10.86 -20.84
N PHE A 109 2.96 11.42 -21.61
CA PHE A 109 4.28 10.85 -21.96
C PHE A 109 4.22 9.45 -22.58
N GLY A 110 3.26 9.19 -23.47
CA GLY A 110 3.06 7.88 -24.10
C GLY A 110 2.38 6.83 -23.21
N LYS A 111 1.97 7.23 -21.99
CA LYS A 111 1.20 6.39 -21.08
C LYS A 111 -0.29 6.71 -21.19
N SER A 112 -1.10 5.67 -21.33
CA SER A 112 -2.55 5.82 -21.47
C SER A 112 -3.17 6.24 -20.13
N THR A 113 -3.84 7.39 -20.12
CA THR A 113 -4.50 7.93 -18.94
C THR A 113 -5.91 8.38 -19.26
N SER A 114 -6.76 8.50 -18.24
CA SER A 114 -8.10 9.06 -18.36
C SER A 114 -8.33 10.17 -17.34
N ALA A 115 -9.24 11.09 -17.67
CA ALA A 115 -9.83 11.97 -16.69
C ALA A 115 -11.33 11.67 -16.61
N LEU A 116 -11.82 11.41 -15.40
CA LEU A 116 -13.21 11.15 -15.10
C LEU A 116 -13.77 12.30 -14.27
N HIS A 117 -14.84 12.94 -14.74
CA HIS A 117 -15.53 14.00 -14.01
C HIS A 117 -17.02 13.71 -13.96
N PHE A 118 -17.59 13.63 -12.78
CA PHE A 118 -19.01 13.35 -12.60
C PHE A 118 -19.57 13.99 -11.34
N THR A 119 -20.89 14.08 -11.31
CA THR A 119 -21.65 14.54 -10.16
C THR A 119 -22.25 13.34 -9.45
N ALA A 120 -22.09 13.25 -8.13
CA ALA A 120 -22.59 12.12 -7.34
C ALA A 120 -23.14 12.58 -5.99
N PHE A 121 -24.06 11.81 -5.43
CA PHE A 121 -24.48 11.99 -4.06
C PHE A 121 -23.45 11.37 -3.10
N SER A 122 -22.97 12.17 -2.17
CA SER A 122 -22.06 11.72 -1.12
C SER A 122 -22.79 11.57 0.21
N SER A 123 -22.85 10.35 0.72
CA SER A 123 -23.42 10.06 2.04
C SER A 123 -22.62 10.70 3.18
N GLN A 124 -21.30 10.89 2.98
CA GLN A 124 -20.42 11.51 3.97
C GLN A 124 -20.76 13.00 4.20
N TYR A 125 -21.09 13.73 3.13
CA TYR A 125 -21.42 15.15 3.18
C TYR A 125 -22.94 15.42 3.14
N ASN A 126 -23.72 14.37 2.97
CA ASN A 126 -25.19 14.42 2.77
C ASN A 126 -25.58 15.47 1.70
N SER A 127 -24.84 15.52 0.64
CA SER A 127 -25.01 16.53 -0.43
C SER A 127 -24.47 16.00 -1.78
N VAL A 128 -24.87 16.70 -2.84
CA VAL A 128 -24.38 16.44 -4.19
C VAL A 128 -23.01 17.08 -4.35
N GLN A 129 -22.06 16.29 -4.83
CA GLN A 129 -20.66 16.65 -5.00
C GLN A 129 -20.24 16.53 -6.45
N ASN A 130 -19.39 17.45 -6.92
CA ASN A 130 -18.60 17.28 -8.12
C ASN A 130 -17.32 16.54 -7.78
N ILE A 131 -17.08 15.43 -8.45
CA ILE A 131 -15.93 14.55 -8.25
C ILE A 131 -15.15 14.46 -9.55
N GLN A 132 -13.86 14.63 -9.46
CA GLN A 132 -12.95 14.51 -10.59
C GLN A 132 -11.78 13.61 -10.21
N TYR A 133 -11.51 12.59 -11.02
CA TYR A 133 -10.30 11.77 -10.98
C TYR A 133 -9.43 12.11 -12.19
N TYR A 134 -8.16 12.35 -11.97
CA TYR A 134 -7.25 12.74 -13.03
C TYR A 134 -5.80 12.40 -12.67
N ILE A 135 -4.95 12.37 -13.68
CA ILE A 135 -3.53 12.10 -13.54
C ILE A 135 -2.76 13.41 -13.67
N GLU A 136 -1.80 13.59 -12.77
CA GLU A 136 -0.70 14.54 -12.90
C GLU A 136 0.63 13.80 -12.95
N GLU A 137 1.60 14.40 -13.59
CA GLU A 137 2.97 13.90 -13.65
C GLU A 137 3.84 14.78 -12.78
N ASN A 138 4.67 14.12 -11.96
CA ASN A 138 5.67 14.78 -11.13
C ASN A 138 6.97 13.98 -11.18
N ASP A 139 8.05 14.61 -11.61
CA ASP A 139 9.39 14.00 -11.70
C ASP A 139 9.46 12.67 -12.47
N GLY A 140 8.63 12.51 -13.52
CA GLY A 140 8.56 11.29 -14.34
C GLY A 140 7.60 10.21 -13.79
N HIS A 141 6.97 10.45 -12.65
CA HIS A 141 6.01 9.55 -12.02
C HIS A 141 4.58 10.04 -12.23
N LEU A 142 3.67 9.12 -12.54
CA LEU A 142 2.26 9.43 -12.63
C LEU A 142 1.58 9.27 -11.27
N LEU A 143 0.82 10.31 -10.88
CA LEU A 143 0.08 10.36 -9.63
C LEU A 143 -1.41 10.47 -9.93
N LEU A 144 -2.22 9.64 -9.28
CA LEU A 144 -3.68 9.72 -9.37
C LEU A 144 -4.23 10.63 -8.28
N PHE A 145 -4.93 11.66 -8.71
CA PHE A 145 -5.59 12.64 -7.84
C PHE A 145 -7.10 12.52 -7.90
N LYS A 146 -7.72 12.82 -6.75
CA LYS A 146 -9.16 13.08 -6.64
C LYS A 146 -9.37 14.52 -6.22
N LYS A 147 -10.19 15.25 -6.98
CA LYS A 147 -10.72 16.57 -6.60
C LYS A 147 -12.20 16.44 -6.31
N GLN A 148 -12.64 16.95 -5.17
CA GLN A 148 -14.04 16.89 -4.76
C GLN A 148 -14.47 18.19 -4.10
N GLY A 149 -15.69 18.61 -4.40
CA GLY A 149 -16.30 19.79 -3.79
C GLY A 149 -17.81 19.83 -4.02
N PRO A 150 -18.54 20.70 -3.28
CA PRO A 150 -19.97 20.87 -3.47
C PRO A 150 -20.31 21.19 -4.94
N ALA A 151 -21.39 20.64 -5.46
CA ALA A 151 -21.81 20.92 -6.83
C ALA A 151 -22.17 22.40 -7.03
N ALA A 152 -22.65 23.06 -5.95
CA ALA A 152 -23.06 24.46 -5.94
C ALA A 152 -21.89 25.47 -5.86
N LEU A 153 -20.73 25.07 -5.30
CA LEU A 153 -19.63 25.98 -4.97
C LEU A 153 -18.30 25.39 -5.45
N SER A 154 -17.80 25.87 -6.59
CA SER A 154 -16.53 25.36 -7.15
C SER A 154 -15.28 25.81 -6.37
N GLU A 155 -15.39 26.79 -5.48
CA GLU A 155 -14.25 27.35 -4.73
C GLU A 155 -13.86 26.52 -3.49
N GLU A 156 -14.74 25.68 -2.98
CA GLU A 156 -14.49 24.83 -1.79
C GLU A 156 -13.99 23.40 -2.13
N ALA A 157 -13.48 23.21 -3.33
CA ALA A 157 -12.98 21.90 -3.74
C ALA A 157 -11.61 21.59 -3.10
N TYR A 158 -11.48 20.42 -2.50
CA TYR A 158 -10.20 19.90 -2.02
C TYR A 158 -9.66 18.84 -2.98
N THR A 159 -8.34 18.72 -3.00
CA THR A 159 -7.62 17.74 -3.81
C THR A 159 -6.93 16.74 -2.88
N LEU A 160 -7.03 15.47 -3.19
CA LEU A 160 -6.41 14.36 -2.48
C LEU A 160 -5.59 13.53 -3.45
N GLU A 161 -4.34 13.29 -3.13
CA GLU A 161 -3.51 12.28 -3.79
C GLU A 161 -3.95 10.89 -3.31
N LEU A 162 -4.16 9.97 -4.25
CA LEU A 162 -4.65 8.62 -3.97
C LEU A 162 -3.58 7.55 -4.13
N ILE A 163 -2.83 7.61 -5.21
CA ILE A 163 -1.79 6.63 -5.54
C ILE A 163 -0.68 7.35 -6.29
N GLU A 164 0.54 7.11 -5.88
CA GLU A 164 1.74 7.56 -6.58
C GLU A 164 2.36 6.43 -7.44
N ASP A 165 3.17 6.83 -8.42
CA ASP A 165 4.01 5.92 -9.21
C ASP A 165 3.21 4.79 -9.89
N ILE A 166 2.16 5.18 -10.62
CA ILE A 166 1.39 4.27 -11.47
C ILE A 166 1.87 4.31 -12.92
N GLU A 167 1.63 3.24 -13.67
CA GLU A 167 1.98 3.16 -15.10
C GLU A 167 0.83 3.62 -15.99
N SER A 168 -0.41 3.33 -15.62
CA SER A 168 -1.58 3.81 -16.33
C SER A 168 -2.81 3.90 -15.44
N PHE A 169 -3.75 4.75 -15.83
CA PHE A 169 -5.09 4.87 -15.26
C PHE A 169 -6.08 5.04 -16.40
N THR A 170 -6.94 4.06 -16.62
CA THR A 170 -7.90 4.10 -17.71
C THR A 170 -9.33 3.91 -17.22
N VAL A 171 -10.24 4.71 -17.77
CA VAL A 171 -11.67 4.60 -17.55
C VAL A 171 -12.35 4.42 -18.90
N GLU A 172 -13.11 3.35 -19.02
CA GLU A 172 -13.79 2.98 -20.26
C GLU A 172 -15.26 2.70 -19.97
N THR A 173 -16.11 2.96 -20.94
CA THR A 173 -17.53 2.64 -20.86
C THR A 173 -17.96 1.71 -21.98
N LEU A 174 -18.94 0.87 -21.70
CA LEU A 174 -19.56 0.01 -22.72
C LEU A 174 -20.60 0.80 -23.51
N PHE A 175 -20.36 0.94 -24.81
CA PHE A 175 -21.28 1.59 -25.73
C PHE A 175 -21.40 0.77 -27.04
N ASP A 176 -22.59 0.42 -27.42
CA ASP A 176 -22.88 -0.40 -28.62
C ASP A 176 -22.00 -1.68 -28.68
N GLY A 177 -21.86 -2.37 -27.53
CA GLY A 177 -21.08 -3.60 -27.40
C GLY A 177 -19.56 -3.44 -27.45
N LYS A 178 -19.06 -2.21 -27.47
CA LYS A 178 -17.61 -1.88 -27.48
C LYS A 178 -17.21 -1.05 -26.29
N TRP A 179 -15.99 -1.26 -25.81
CA TRP A 179 -15.38 -0.41 -24.79
C TRP A 179 -14.80 0.84 -25.43
N VAL A 180 -15.27 2.01 -25.00
CA VAL A 180 -14.81 3.33 -25.47
C VAL A 180 -14.24 4.13 -24.31
N ARG A 181 -13.23 4.95 -24.57
CA ARG A 181 -12.47 5.71 -23.56
C ARG A 181 -12.95 7.15 -23.39
N THR A 182 -13.97 7.54 -24.15
CA THR A 182 -14.55 8.88 -24.11
C THR A 182 -16.04 8.80 -23.92
N TRP A 183 -16.59 9.67 -23.08
CA TRP A 183 -18.02 9.79 -22.86
C TRP A 183 -18.36 11.21 -22.44
N ASN A 184 -19.46 11.74 -22.99
CA ASN A 184 -20.02 13.00 -22.53
C ASN A 184 -21.54 12.84 -22.40
N ALA A 185 -22.02 12.84 -21.16
CA ALA A 185 -23.44 12.67 -20.89
C ALA A 185 -24.30 13.85 -21.39
N GLU A 186 -23.73 15.05 -21.51
CA GLU A 186 -24.43 16.20 -22.10
C GLU A 186 -24.74 15.98 -23.61
N GLU A 187 -23.86 15.28 -24.31
CA GLU A 187 -24.02 14.96 -25.73
C GLU A 187 -24.92 13.73 -25.98
N THR A 188 -24.77 12.72 -25.11
CA THR A 188 -25.47 11.44 -25.22
C THR A 188 -26.85 11.44 -24.55
N GLY A 189 -27.12 12.42 -23.69
CA GLY A 189 -28.34 12.52 -22.90
C GLY A 189 -28.45 11.51 -21.75
N ALA A 190 -27.41 10.71 -21.50
CA ALA A 190 -27.43 9.65 -20.48
C ALA A 190 -26.05 9.37 -19.89
N ILE A 191 -26.02 8.79 -18.70
CA ILE A 191 -24.79 8.19 -18.15
C ILE A 191 -24.61 6.77 -18.71
N PRO A 192 -23.35 6.27 -18.75
CA PRO A 192 -23.07 4.95 -19.31
C PRO A 192 -23.66 3.83 -18.44
N GLU A 193 -24.11 2.75 -19.09
CA GLU A 193 -24.65 1.59 -18.40
C GLU A 193 -23.61 0.82 -17.59
N ARG A 194 -22.37 0.76 -18.09
CA ARG A 194 -21.28 0.02 -17.46
C ARG A 194 -19.96 0.73 -17.67
N ILE A 195 -19.18 0.80 -16.61
CA ILE A 195 -17.87 1.45 -16.59
C ILE A 195 -16.84 0.45 -16.14
N ARG A 196 -15.67 0.45 -16.78
CA ARG A 196 -14.49 -0.31 -16.42
C ARG A 196 -13.40 0.66 -16.05
N ILE A 197 -12.84 0.48 -14.85
CA ILE A 197 -11.77 1.30 -14.30
C ILE A 197 -10.56 0.40 -14.14
N THR A 198 -9.41 0.83 -14.64
CA THR A 198 -8.18 0.05 -14.59
C THR A 198 -7.04 0.91 -14.08
N ILE A 199 -6.28 0.38 -13.12
CA ILE A 199 -5.03 0.94 -12.62
C ILE A 199 -3.93 -0.07 -12.88
N GLU A 200 -2.83 0.39 -13.47
CA GLU A 200 -1.64 -0.41 -13.75
C GLU A 200 -0.44 0.20 -13.03
N PHE A 201 0.38 -0.65 -12.41
CA PHE A 201 1.61 -0.26 -11.73
C PHE A 201 2.67 -1.34 -11.87
N ASP A 202 3.93 -0.98 -11.63
CA ASP A 202 5.05 -1.92 -11.69
C ASP A 202 5.26 -2.65 -10.36
N ASP A 203 5.41 -3.97 -10.44
CA ASP A 203 5.84 -4.82 -9.34
C ASP A 203 7.18 -5.49 -9.72
N ASN A 204 8.28 -4.82 -9.42
CA ASN A 204 9.64 -5.30 -9.69
C ASN A 204 9.89 -5.70 -11.15
N GLY A 205 9.49 -4.85 -12.09
CA GLY A 205 9.63 -5.07 -13.54
C GLY A 205 8.52 -5.92 -14.14
N LYS A 206 7.46 -6.20 -13.38
CA LYS A 206 6.27 -6.89 -13.86
C LYS A 206 5.06 -5.95 -13.77
N ALA A 207 4.46 -5.65 -14.91
CA ALA A 207 3.22 -4.88 -14.95
C ALA A 207 2.08 -5.64 -14.25
N VAL A 208 1.44 -4.98 -13.30
CA VAL A 208 0.27 -5.47 -12.58
C VAL A 208 -0.91 -4.59 -12.91
N GLN A 209 -2.00 -5.21 -13.32
CA GLN A 209 -3.24 -4.53 -13.69
C GLN A 209 -4.36 -4.95 -12.74
N LEU A 210 -4.99 -3.96 -12.11
CA LEU A 210 -6.19 -4.14 -11.30
C LEU A 210 -7.36 -3.46 -12.01
N THR A 211 -8.46 -4.19 -12.14
CA THR A 211 -9.66 -3.72 -12.85
C THR A 211 -10.88 -3.89 -11.97
N GLU A 212 -11.72 -2.85 -11.95
CA GLU A 212 -13.01 -2.84 -11.27
C GLU A 212 -14.11 -2.41 -12.26
N TYR A 213 -15.31 -2.93 -12.05
CA TYR A 213 -16.48 -2.61 -12.84
C TYR A 213 -17.53 -1.89 -11.99
N SER A 214 -18.11 -0.84 -12.55
CA SER A 214 -19.17 -0.08 -11.90
C SER A 214 -20.38 0.07 -12.81
N ILE A 215 -21.56 0.06 -12.18
CA ILE A 215 -22.85 0.27 -12.84
C ILE A 215 -23.54 1.42 -12.12
N PRO A 216 -23.67 2.60 -12.74
CA PRO A 216 -24.43 3.71 -12.17
C PRO A 216 -25.86 3.28 -11.85
N ARG A 217 -26.33 3.55 -10.64
CA ARG A 217 -27.64 3.05 -10.17
C ARG A 217 -28.72 4.13 -10.15
N ILE A 218 -28.35 5.40 -10.01
CA ILE A 218 -29.28 6.50 -9.77
C ILE A 218 -29.64 7.24 -11.06
N GLY A 219 -28.77 7.26 -12.05
CA GLY A 219 -28.95 8.05 -13.27
C GLY A 219 -29.55 7.31 -14.48
N THR A 220 -29.82 6.02 -14.38
CA THR A 220 -30.27 5.19 -15.53
C THR A 220 -31.77 4.95 -15.59
N GLN A 221 -32.54 5.53 -14.67
CA GLN A 221 -34.00 5.35 -14.64
C GLN A 221 -34.70 6.71 -14.60
N LEU A 222 -34.75 7.35 -15.76
CA LEU A 222 -35.79 8.34 -16.07
C LEU A 222 -36.34 8.07 -17.46
#